data_25d652939ac26ae876ba0f1f0f3fab52
#
_entry.id   25d652939ac26ae876ba0f1f0f3fab52
#
_cell.length_a   1.000
_cell.length_b   1.000
_cell.length_c   1.000
_cell.angle_alpha   90.00
_cell.angle_beta   90.00
_cell.angle_gamma   90.00
#
_symmetry.space_group_name_H-M   'P 1'
#
loop_
_entity.id
_entity.type
_entity.pdbx_description
1 polymer ?
#
loop_
_entity_poly.entity_id
_entity_poly.type
_entity_poly.pdbx_seq_one_letter_code
_entity_poly.pdbx_strand_id
1 'polypeptide(L)'
;RYFMGTQNSGSSVDTESVKTKRRGLFSKEADEGYVPNRELFAYSAALAGQNLTYQFVTQWLFYFCTDVLKIGARKVGFFTGFSRIWDALNDPIVGAIIDRRRCKNGQKLHPYLGKLPIFIGILTALMFVDFGVGETAAMVIILCVYIGWDFTYSFQDVALWGMMSLISPHPHERARVSQWLNIGVGAAWGAISLIPMIMGAREKIGISEKLLFLIFGIVSGLGGELMSILAYKTKERVEFVAPPKQSLLKDIALLRYNKILILLLLAQILNFFNGAIAWIYFFKY
;
A
#
# COMPACT_ATOMS: atom_id res chain seq x y z
N ARG A 1 25.32 21.50 -70.75
CA ARG A 1 24.48 21.03 -71.87
C ARG A 1 23.37 20.17 -71.39
N TYR A 2 22.11 20.68 -71.51
CA TYR A 2 20.85 20.01 -71.84
C TYR A 2 20.28 19.09 -70.71
N PHE A 3 19.03 19.04 -70.39
CA PHE A 3 17.80 19.74 -70.84
C PHE A 3 16.72 19.55 -69.76
N MET A 4 15.80 20.46 -69.70
CA MET A 4 14.50 20.48 -69.06
C MET A 4 13.73 19.14 -69.16
N GLY A 5 12.93 18.89 -68.11
CA GLY A 5 11.83 17.96 -68.13
C GLY A 5 10.97 18.17 -66.88
N THR A 6 10.07 19.13 -66.97
CA THR A 6 8.93 19.31 -66.06
C THR A 6 8.02 18.10 -66.14
N GLN A 7 7.69 17.47 -65.03
CA GLN A 7 6.38 16.86 -64.84
C GLN A 7 5.91 17.04 -63.41
N ASN A 8 4.89 17.85 -63.33
CA ASN A 8 3.99 18.05 -62.24
C ASN A 8 3.21 16.75 -62.02
N SER A 9 3.34 16.13 -60.84
CA SER A 9 2.33 15.22 -60.32
C SER A 9 2.09 15.54 -58.87
N GLY A 10 1.04 16.33 -58.67
CA GLY A 10 0.50 16.56 -57.34
C GLY A 10 0.06 15.24 -56.71
N SER A 11 0.79 14.79 -55.75
CA SER A 11 0.27 13.87 -54.76
C SER A 11 -0.25 14.71 -53.61
N SER A 12 -1.55 14.85 -53.56
CA SER A 12 -2.29 15.30 -52.42
C SER A 12 -1.82 14.50 -51.20
N VAL A 13 -1.06 15.14 -50.34
CA VAL A 13 -0.86 14.63 -48.97
C VAL A 13 -2.23 14.72 -48.34
N ASP A 14 -2.95 13.60 -48.31
CA ASP A 14 -4.11 13.40 -47.48
C ASP A 14 -3.71 13.68 -46.05
N THR A 15 -3.95 14.88 -45.61
CA THR A 15 -4.02 15.25 -44.20
C THR A 15 -5.22 14.48 -43.64
N GLU A 16 -4.99 13.20 -43.37
CA GLU A 16 -5.85 12.42 -42.52
C GLU A 16 -5.87 13.11 -41.19
N SER A 17 -6.88 13.94 -40.99
CA SER A 17 -7.18 14.59 -39.72
C SER A 17 -7.24 13.48 -38.67
N VAL A 18 -6.22 13.41 -37.83
CA VAL A 18 -6.25 12.69 -36.58
C VAL A 18 -7.38 13.29 -35.74
N LYS A 19 -8.60 12.84 -36.02
CA LYS A 19 -9.75 13.06 -35.16
C LYS A 19 -9.40 12.40 -33.81
N THR A 20 -8.80 13.17 -32.92
CA THR A 20 -8.70 12.85 -31.49
C THR A 20 -10.16 12.79 -31.01
N LYS A 21 -10.76 11.61 -31.16
CA LYS A 21 -12.07 11.30 -30.59
C LYS A 21 -11.94 11.51 -29.09
N ARG A 22 -12.46 12.64 -28.59
CA ARG A 22 -12.60 12.84 -27.14
C ARG A 22 -13.42 11.66 -26.63
N ARG A 23 -12.72 10.65 -26.07
CA ARG A 23 -13.36 9.51 -25.41
C ARG A 23 -14.19 10.08 -24.28
N GLY A 24 -15.51 10.01 -24.39
CA GLY A 24 -16.40 10.32 -23.29
C GLY A 24 -16.05 9.42 -22.10
N LEU A 25 -16.21 9.92 -20.89
CA LEU A 25 -15.88 9.23 -19.61
C LEU A 25 -16.52 7.81 -19.50
N PHE A 26 -17.36 7.41 -20.42
CA PHE A 26 -18.17 6.18 -20.41
C PHE A 26 -18.13 5.36 -21.72
N SER A 27 -17.21 5.62 -22.65
CA SER A 27 -17.16 4.81 -23.88
C SER A 27 -16.59 3.42 -23.58
N LYS A 28 -17.42 2.40 -23.80
CA LYS A 28 -17.17 0.97 -23.61
C LYS A 28 -16.36 0.33 -24.78
N GLU A 29 -15.40 0.96 -25.34
CA GLU A 29 -14.51 0.24 -26.26
C GLU A 29 -13.41 -0.41 -25.43
N ALA A 30 -13.51 -1.74 -25.32
CA ALA A 30 -12.51 -2.60 -24.71
C ALA A 30 -11.25 -2.62 -25.58
N ASP A 31 -10.43 -1.60 -25.46
CA ASP A 31 -9.05 -1.64 -25.88
C ASP A 31 -8.33 -2.67 -24.96
N GLU A 32 -7.63 -3.64 -25.55
CA GLU A 32 -6.84 -4.59 -24.77
C GLU A 32 -5.88 -3.82 -23.87
N GLY A 33 -6.14 -3.83 -22.54
CA GLY A 33 -5.35 -3.09 -21.57
C GLY A 33 -6.04 -1.90 -20.88
N TYR A 34 -7.23 -1.50 -21.34
CA TYR A 34 -8.03 -0.49 -20.63
C TYR A 34 -8.62 -1.03 -19.33
N VAL A 35 -8.52 -0.25 -18.25
CA VAL A 35 -9.04 -0.63 -16.92
C VAL A 35 -10.41 0.05 -16.71
N PRO A 36 -11.51 -0.71 -16.54
CA PRO A 36 -12.84 -0.15 -16.31
C PRO A 36 -12.90 0.67 -15.00
N ASN A 37 -13.68 1.76 -14.99
CA ASN A 37 -13.83 2.61 -13.79
C ASN A 37 -14.28 1.83 -12.55
N ARG A 38 -15.13 0.80 -12.72
CA ARG A 38 -15.57 -0.06 -11.63
C ARG A 38 -14.41 -0.83 -10.99
N GLU A 39 -13.47 -1.29 -11.79
CA GLU A 39 -12.27 -1.97 -11.33
C GLU A 39 -11.31 -0.98 -10.64
N LEU A 40 -11.14 0.22 -11.21
CA LEU A 40 -10.35 1.29 -10.58
C LEU A 40 -10.90 1.68 -9.22
N PHE A 41 -12.22 1.85 -9.11
CA PHE A 41 -12.87 2.14 -7.83
C PHE A 41 -12.66 1.01 -6.82
N ALA A 42 -12.85 -0.24 -7.23
CA ALA A 42 -12.65 -1.40 -6.36
C ALA A 42 -11.19 -1.48 -5.86
N TYR A 43 -10.24 -1.22 -6.74
CA TYR A 43 -8.82 -1.23 -6.39
C TYR A 43 -8.44 -0.03 -5.49
N SER A 44 -8.94 1.16 -5.79
CA SER A 44 -8.75 2.35 -4.94
C SER A 44 -9.35 2.16 -3.54
N ALA A 45 -10.56 1.61 -3.45
CA ALA A 45 -11.20 1.28 -2.18
C ALA A 45 -10.41 0.22 -1.41
N ALA A 46 -9.88 -0.78 -2.10
CA ALA A 46 -9.04 -1.80 -1.48
C ALA A 46 -7.77 -1.19 -0.86
N LEU A 47 -7.11 -0.29 -1.58
CA LEU A 47 -5.92 0.38 -1.08
C LEU A 47 -6.26 1.35 0.06
N ALA A 48 -7.44 2.00 0.02
CA ALA A 48 -7.93 2.79 1.14
C ALA A 48 -8.10 1.94 2.40
N GLY A 49 -8.70 0.76 2.29
CA GLY A 49 -8.88 -0.16 3.41
C GLY A 49 -7.56 -0.64 4.01
N GLN A 50 -6.65 -1.10 3.17
CA GLN A 50 -5.32 -1.54 3.58
C GLN A 50 -4.53 -0.39 4.25
N ASN A 51 -4.56 0.81 3.68
CA ASN A 51 -3.90 1.97 4.27
C ASN A 51 -4.56 2.44 5.56
N LEU A 52 -5.88 2.29 5.72
CA LEU A 52 -6.58 2.58 6.98
C LEU A 52 -6.01 1.72 8.12
N THR A 53 -5.84 0.43 7.88
CA THR A 53 -5.21 -0.52 8.82
C THR A 53 -3.77 -0.11 9.13
N TYR A 54 -2.96 0.09 8.10
CA TYR A 54 -1.54 0.44 8.25
C TYR A 54 -1.33 1.73 9.02
N GLN A 55 -2.03 2.79 8.63
CA GLN A 55 -1.91 4.11 9.27
C GLN A 55 -2.37 4.07 10.72
N PHE A 56 -3.43 3.31 11.03
CA PHE A 56 -3.88 3.16 12.40
C PHE A 56 -2.82 2.49 13.27
N VAL A 57 -2.26 1.36 12.83
CA VAL A 57 -1.22 0.64 13.59
C VAL A 57 0.03 1.52 13.76
N THR A 58 0.53 2.09 12.68
CA THR A 58 1.82 2.83 12.72
C THR A 58 1.75 4.12 13.52
N GLN A 59 0.61 4.80 13.55
CA GLN A 59 0.46 6.07 14.27
C GLN A 59 0.01 5.89 15.72
N TRP A 60 -0.83 4.89 15.99
CA TRP A 60 -1.53 4.81 17.28
C TRP A 60 -1.07 3.67 18.19
N LEU A 61 -0.35 2.67 17.69
CA LEU A 61 0.11 1.55 18.53
C LEU A 61 1.05 2.02 19.63
N PHE A 62 1.96 2.95 19.32
CA PHE A 62 2.87 3.51 20.33
C PHE A 62 2.10 4.22 21.44
N TYR A 63 1.16 5.10 21.07
CA TYR A 63 0.29 5.81 22.00
C TYR A 63 -0.53 4.84 22.85
N PHE A 64 -1.12 3.82 22.24
CA PHE A 64 -1.91 2.82 22.96
C PHE A 64 -1.05 2.11 24.02
N CYS A 65 0.17 1.71 23.69
CA CYS A 65 1.06 1.07 24.65
C CYS A 65 1.48 1.99 25.80
N THR A 66 1.84 3.25 25.51
CA THR A 66 2.35 4.18 26.53
C THR A 66 1.26 4.86 27.34
N ASP A 67 0.24 5.40 26.67
CA ASP A 67 -0.75 6.27 27.28
C ASP A 67 -2.00 5.51 27.76
N VAL A 68 -2.41 4.44 27.07
CA VAL A 68 -3.59 3.65 27.42
C VAL A 68 -3.25 2.46 28.32
N LEU A 69 -2.25 1.65 27.94
CA LEU A 69 -1.82 0.50 28.73
C LEU A 69 -0.80 0.87 29.82
N LYS A 70 -0.30 2.10 29.83
CA LYS A 70 0.69 2.61 30.81
C LYS A 70 1.99 1.78 30.85
N ILE A 71 2.37 1.18 29.74
CA ILE A 71 3.64 0.46 29.62
C ILE A 71 4.78 1.49 29.62
N GLY A 72 5.82 1.24 30.41
CA GLY A 72 6.95 2.16 30.52
C GLY A 72 7.61 2.45 29.16
N ALA A 73 7.83 3.74 28.86
CA ALA A 73 8.35 4.22 27.57
C ALA A 73 9.64 3.54 27.11
N ARG A 74 10.49 3.09 28.05
CA ARG A 74 11.73 2.34 27.75
C ARG A 74 11.42 1.00 27.06
N LYS A 75 10.40 0.27 27.54
CA LYS A 75 9.98 -1.02 26.95
C LYS A 75 9.39 -0.82 25.57
N VAL A 76 8.55 0.21 25.41
CA VAL A 76 7.94 0.55 24.13
C VAL A 76 8.97 1.05 23.12
N GLY A 77 9.97 1.83 23.57
CA GLY A 77 11.10 2.23 22.75
C GLY A 77 11.92 1.04 22.24
N PHE A 78 12.16 0.05 23.09
CA PHE A 78 12.82 -1.21 22.66
C PHE A 78 11.99 -1.96 21.61
N PHE A 79 10.68 -2.07 21.83
CA PHE A 79 9.77 -2.68 20.86
C PHE A 79 9.82 -1.95 19.50
N THR A 80 9.74 -0.61 19.50
CA THR A 80 9.79 0.17 18.26
C THR A 80 11.12 0.01 17.53
N GLY A 81 12.24 -0.04 18.27
CA GLY A 81 13.56 -0.32 17.69
C GLY A 81 13.64 -1.72 17.06
N PHE A 82 13.13 -2.72 17.77
CA PHE A 82 13.09 -4.10 17.27
C PHE A 82 12.19 -4.24 16.05
N SER A 83 10.99 -3.61 16.04
CA SER A 83 10.08 -3.69 14.91
C SER A 83 10.72 -3.12 13.63
N ARG A 84 11.49 -2.03 13.71
CA ARG A 84 12.20 -1.46 12.54
C ARG A 84 13.25 -2.41 11.96
N ILE A 85 13.96 -3.14 12.83
CA ILE A 85 14.91 -4.17 12.37
C ILE A 85 14.17 -5.33 11.71
N TRP A 86 13.06 -5.74 12.31
CA TRP A 86 12.20 -6.78 11.77
C TRP A 86 11.65 -6.41 10.39
N ASP A 87 11.07 -5.22 10.23
CA ASP A 87 10.53 -4.71 8.95
C ASP A 87 11.60 -4.77 7.84
N ALA A 88 12.81 -4.27 8.15
CA ALA A 88 13.94 -4.26 7.21
C ALA A 88 14.38 -5.67 6.75
N LEU A 89 14.19 -6.70 7.58
CA LEU A 89 14.51 -8.09 7.25
C LEU A 89 13.34 -8.80 6.55
N ASN A 90 12.12 -8.48 6.97
CA ASN A 90 10.90 -9.13 6.50
C ASN A 90 10.61 -8.84 5.02
N ASP A 91 10.67 -7.58 4.60
CA ASP A 91 10.31 -7.16 3.25
C ASP A 91 11.11 -7.85 2.14
N PRO A 92 12.46 -7.95 2.21
CA PRO A 92 13.23 -8.72 1.22
C PRO A 92 12.88 -10.20 1.19
N ILE A 93 12.56 -10.81 2.35
CA ILE A 93 12.19 -12.23 2.44
C ILE A 93 10.86 -12.45 1.75
N VAL A 94 9.86 -11.63 2.06
CA VAL A 94 8.52 -11.70 1.45
C VAL A 94 8.60 -11.47 -0.05
N GLY A 95 9.32 -10.45 -0.50
CA GLY A 95 9.56 -10.20 -1.92
C GLY A 95 10.15 -11.40 -2.63
N ALA A 96 11.20 -12.03 -2.04
CA ALA A 96 11.83 -13.22 -2.61
C ALA A 96 10.89 -14.44 -2.66
N ILE A 97 10.01 -14.61 -1.67
CA ILE A 97 9.01 -15.69 -1.66
C ILE A 97 7.98 -15.48 -2.79
N ILE A 98 7.47 -14.26 -2.93
CA ILE A 98 6.50 -13.92 -3.97
C ILE A 98 7.12 -14.10 -5.36
N ASP A 99 8.37 -13.66 -5.56
CA ASP A 99 9.04 -13.75 -6.86
C ASP A 99 9.32 -15.19 -7.28
N ARG A 100 9.62 -16.07 -6.35
CA ARG A 100 9.89 -17.49 -6.62
C ARG A 100 8.64 -18.32 -6.84
N ARG A 101 7.47 -17.82 -6.45
CA ARG A 101 6.23 -18.57 -6.58
C ARG A 101 5.80 -18.65 -8.04
N ARG A 102 5.61 -19.88 -8.54
CA ARG A 102 5.02 -20.15 -9.86
C ARG A 102 3.49 -20.14 -9.72
N CYS A 103 2.82 -19.35 -10.53
CA CYS A 103 1.36 -19.35 -10.57
C CYS A 103 0.85 -20.50 -11.41
N LYS A 104 -0.10 -21.26 -10.89
CA LYS A 104 -0.75 -22.35 -11.63
C LYS A 104 -1.73 -21.83 -12.68
N ASN A 105 -2.28 -20.63 -12.52
CA ASN A 105 -3.36 -20.05 -13.35
C ASN A 105 -2.97 -18.72 -14.01
N GLY A 106 -1.69 -18.41 -14.18
CA GLY A 106 -1.25 -17.12 -14.75
C GLY A 106 -1.38 -15.92 -13.81
N GLN A 107 -2.00 -16.08 -12.65
CA GLN A 107 -2.19 -15.01 -11.65
C GLN A 107 -1.16 -15.14 -10.53
N LYS A 108 -0.29 -14.15 -10.39
CA LYS A 108 0.80 -14.15 -9.42
C LYS A 108 0.38 -13.57 -8.06
N LEU A 109 -0.31 -12.45 -8.06
CA LEU A 109 -0.57 -11.65 -6.88
C LEU A 109 -1.95 -11.92 -6.25
N HIS A 110 -2.93 -12.35 -7.04
CA HIS A 110 -4.30 -12.65 -6.60
C HIS A 110 -4.42 -13.52 -5.35
N PRO A 111 -3.63 -14.61 -5.16
CA PRO A 111 -3.78 -15.46 -3.99
C PRO A 111 -3.57 -14.75 -2.66
N TYR A 112 -2.79 -13.66 -2.66
CA TYR A 112 -2.49 -12.86 -1.46
C TYR A 112 -3.59 -11.82 -1.14
N LEU A 113 -4.42 -11.46 -2.13
CA LEU A 113 -5.46 -10.43 -1.99
C LEU A 113 -6.79 -10.95 -1.42
N GLY A 114 -6.99 -12.27 -1.36
CA GLY A 114 -8.27 -12.84 -0.96
C GLY A 114 -8.36 -13.23 0.51
N LYS A 115 -7.37 -13.94 1.03
CA LYS A 115 -7.43 -14.56 2.38
C LYS A 115 -6.64 -13.81 3.44
N LEU A 116 -5.50 -13.24 3.09
CA LEU A 116 -4.63 -12.54 4.03
C LEU A 116 -5.30 -11.35 4.71
N PRO A 117 -6.13 -10.55 4.04
CA PRO A 117 -6.81 -9.41 4.66
C PRO A 117 -7.54 -9.77 5.96
N ILE A 118 -8.24 -10.89 5.99
CA ILE A 118 -8.99 -11.32 7.19
C ILE A 118 -8.05 -11.55 8.37
N PHE A 119 -6.91 -12.22 8.14
CA PHE A 119 -5.91 -12.46 9.20
C PHE A 119 -5.30 -11.15 9.69
N ILE A 120 -4.95 -10.25 8.78
CA ILE A 120 -4.40 -8.94 9.10
C ILE A 120 -5.39 -8.14 9.95
N GLY A 121 -6.67 -8.14 9.57
CA GLY A 121 -7.73 -7.46 10.32
C GLY A 121 -7.89 -8.00 11.74
N ILE A 122 -7.87 -9.33 11.92
CA ILE A 122 -7.92 -9.97 13.25
C ILE A 122 -6.70 -9.59 14.08
N LEU A 123 -5.49 -9.68 13.52
CA LEU A 123 -4.25 -9.34 14.22
C LEU A 123 -4.21 -7.85 14.59
N THR A 124 -4.73 -6.98 13.71
CA THR A 124 -4.88 -5.54 14.01
C THR A 124 -5.78 -5.33 15.22
N ALA A 125 -6.96 -5.94 15.25
CA ALA A 125 -7.87 -5.82 16.38
C ALA A 125 -7.24 -6.35 17.68
N LEU A 126 -6.52 -7.48 17.62
CA LEU A 126 -5.83 -8.07 18.77
C LEU A 126 -4.73 -7.17 19.34
N MET A 127 -4.02 -6.39 18.52
CA MET A 127 -2.99 -5.46 19.01
C MET A 127 -3.54 -4.37 19.93
N PHE A 128 -4.82 -4.03 19.80
CA PHE A 128 -5.47 -2.98 20.58
C PHE A 128 -6.40 -3.52 21.68
N VAL A 129 -6.19 -4.78 22.10
CA VAL A 129 -6.87 -5.40 23.24
C VAL A 129 -6.06 -5.17 24.51
N ASP A 130 -6.71 -4.70 25.59
CA ASP A 130 -6.15 -4.77 26.92
C ASP A 130 -6.45 -6.15 27.53
N PHE A 131 -5.42 -6.99 27.62
CA PHE A 131 -5.54 -8.34 28.17
C PHE A 131 -5.60 -8.39 29.70
N GLY A 132 -5.48 -7.24 30.39
CA GLY A 132 -5.49 -7.19 31.87
C GLY A 132 -4.29 -7.87 32.53
N VAL A 133 -3.18 -8.04 31.79
CA VAL A 133 -1.95 -8.69 32.28
C VAL A 133 -0.88 -7.65 32.64
N GLY A 134 0.17 -8.08 33.36
CA GLY A 134 1.27 -7.18 33.70
C GLY A 134 2.00 -6.61 32.47
N GLU A 135 2.59 -5.42 32.60
CA GLU A 135 3.23 -4.65 31.49
C GLU A 135 4.14 -5.49 30.59
N THR A 136 4.98 -6.35 31.18
CA THR A 136 5.93 -7.17 30.41
C THR A 136 5.21 -8.23 29.58
N ALA A 137 4.18 -8.86 30.15
CA ALA A 137 3.38 -9.85 29.45
C ALA A 137 2.57 -9.19 28.30
N ALA A 138 1.94 -8.03 28.57
CA ALA A 138 1.23 -7.26 27.55
C ALA A 138 2.17 -6.90 26.38
N MET A 139 3.39 -6.44 26.70
CA MET A 139 4.38 -6.09 25.68
C MET A 139 4.80 -7.28 24.82
N VAL A 140 5.02 -8.46 25.44
CA VAL A 140 5.39 -9.68 24.70
C VAL A 140 4.24 -10.13 23.80
N ILE A 141 3.00 -10.08 24.28
CA ILE A 141 1.81 -10.42 23.47
C ILE A 141 1.70 -9.48 22.26
N ILE A 142 1.78 -8.18 22.50
CA ILE A 142 1.69 -7.19 21.40
C ILE A 142 2.83 -7.39 20.41
N LEU A 143 4.05 -7.67 20.84
CA LEU A 143 5.19 -7.95 19.97
C LEU A 143 4.95 -9.19 19.10
N CYS A 144 4.49 -10.29 19.69
CA CYS A 144 4.18 -11.51 18.94
C CYS A 144 3.08 -11.28 17.90
N VAL A 145 2.01 -10.56 18.28
CA VAL A 145 0.92 -10.21 17.37
C VAL A 145 1.42 -9.28 16.25
N TYR A 146 2.26 -8.29 16.58
CA TYR A 146 2.87 -7.38 15.62
C TYR A 146 3.73 -8.11 14.59
N ILE A 147 4.61 -9.03 15.02
CA ILE A 147 5.46 -9.81 14.10
C ILE A 147 4.59 -10.61 13.12
N GLY A 148 3.53 -11.27 13.61
CA GLY A 148 2.61 -12.01 12.77
C GLY A 148 1.81 -11.10 11.81
N TRP A 149 1.39 -9.95 12.31
CA TRP A 149 0.69 -8.93 11.54
C TRP A 149 1.57 -8.40 10.40
N ASP A 150 2.78 -7.93 10.72
CA ASP A 150 3.71 -7.34 9.76
C ASP A 150 4.13 -8.36 8.69
N PHE A 151 4.45 -9.59 9.09
CA PHE A 151 4.77 -10.66 8.15
C PHE A 151 3.61 -10.91 7.15
N THR A 152 2.38 -10.98 7.64
CA THR A 152 1.20 -11.23 6.80
C THR A 152 0.86 -10.00 5.95
N TYR A 153 1.00 -8.81 6.54
CA TYR A 153 0.77 -7.52 5.89
C TYR A 153 1.71 -7.30 4.71
N SER A 154 3.02 -7.60 4.86
CA SER A 154 3.99 -7.44 3.78
C SER A 154 3.64 -8.25 2.53
N PHE A 155 3.07 -9.46 2.66
CA PHE A 155 2.58 -10.21 1.50
C PHE A 155 1.44 -9.50 0.77
N GLN A 156 0.51 -8.94 1.51
CA GLN A 156 -0.61 -8.19 0.94
C GLN A 156 -0.12 -6.88 0.31
N ASP A 157 0.75 -6.16 0.97
CA ASP A 157 1.29 -4.87 0.52
C ASP A 157 2.05 -5.01 -0.80
N VAL A 158 2.98 -5.98 -0.88
CA VAL A 158 3.70 -6.29 -2.12
C VAL A 158 2.72 -6.71 -3.23
N ALA A 159 1.66 -7.47 -2.90
CA ALA A 159 0.67 -7.86 -3.89
C ALA A 159 -0.18 -6.67 -4.37
N LEU A 160 -0.63 -5.80 -3.47
CA LEU A 160 -1.42 -4.62 -3.81
C LEU A 160 -0.62 -3.64 -4.68
N TRP A 161 0.58 -3.25 -4.26
CA TRP A 161 1.39 -2.32 -5.05
C TRP A 161 1.93 -2.95 -6.33
N GLY A 162 2.28 -4.23 -6.31
CA GLY A 162 2.72 -4.98 -7.47
C GLY A 162 1.65 -5.10 -8.55
N MET A 163 0.36 -5.19 -8.17
CA MET A 163 -0.76 -5.25 -9.09
C MET A 163 -0.80 -4.03 -10.04
N MET A 164 -0.35 -2.86 -9.60
CA MET A 164 -0.29 -1.66 -10.45
C MET A 164 0.54 -1.86 -11.72
N SER A 165 1.59 -2.68 -11.66
CA SER A 165 2.42 -2.99 -12.82
C SER A 165 1.80 -4.02 -13.77
N LEU A 166 0.92 -4.88 -13.25
CA LEU A 166 0.30 -5.99 -13.99
C LEU A 166 -1.11 -5.67 -14.50
N ILE A 167 -1.73 -4.58 -14.02
CA ILE A 167 -3.11 -4.23 -14.35
C ILE A 167 -3.29 -3.73 -15.79
N SER A 168 -2.26 -3.13 -16.40
CA SER A 168 -2.29 -2.65 -17.78
C SER A 168 -0.89 -2.59 -18.40
N PRO A 169 -0.74 -2.95 -19.67
CA PRO A 169 0.51 -2.76 -20.42
C PRO A 169 0.76 -1.28 -20.75
N HIS A 170 -0.28 -0.42 -20.77
CA HIS A 170 -0.20 0.96 -21.21
C HIS A 170 0.25 1.91 -20.10
N PRO A 171 1.31 2.72 -20.28
CA PRO A 171 1.80 3.67 -19.26
C PRO A 171 0.75 4.71 -18.85
N HIS A 172 -0.07 5.19 -19.80
CA HIS A 172 -1.15 6.17 -19.52
C HIS A 172 -2.23 5.58 -18.61
N GLU A 173 -2.61 4.31 -18.81
CA GLU A 173 -3.56 3.63 -17.94
C GLU A 173 -2.97 3.40 -16.55
N ARG A 174 -1.70 3.02 -16.44
CA ARG A 174 -1.02 2.91 -15.14
C ARG A 174 -0.96 4.24 -14.39
N ALA A 175 -0.73 5.35 -15.10
CA ALA A 175 -0.78 6.68 -14.50
C ALA A 175 -2.18 7.02 -13.98
N ARG A 176 -3.23 6.68 -14.74
CA ARG A 176 -4.63 6.83 -14.32
C ARG A 176 -4.96 5.96 -13.11
N VAL A 177 -4.52 4.70 -13.09
CA VAL A 177 -4.62 3.80 -11.94
C VAL A 177 -3.98 4.44 -10.72
N SER A 178 -2.72 4.91 -10.84
CA SER A 178 -2.00 5.56 -9.74
C SER A 178 -2.75 6.75 -9.15
N GLN A 179 -3.41 7.57 -9.97
CA GLN A 179 -4.23 8.68 -9.48
C GLN A 179 -5.40 8.18 -8.60
N TRP A 180 -6.10 7.13 -9.04
CA TRP A 180 -7.18 6.53 -8.25
C TRP A 180 -6.68 5.92 -6.94
N LEU A 181 -5.51 5.27 -6.96
CA LEU A 181 -4.90 4.73 -5.75
C LEU A 181 -4.55 5.83 -4.75
N ASN A 182 -4.00 6.95 -5.21
CA ASN A 182 -3.69 8.10 -4.36
C ASN A 182 -4.95 8.71 -3.71
N ILE A 183 -6.09 8.71 -4.41
CA ILE A 183 -7.38 9.11 -3.83
C ILE A 183 -7.75 8.18 -2.67
N GLY A 184 -7.62 6.86 -2.87
CA GLY A 184 -7.89 5.87 -1.82
C GLY A 184 -6.98 6.04 -0.60
N VAL A 185 -5.68 6.17 -0.83
CA VAL A 185 -4.69 6.44 0.24
C VAL A 185 -5.02 7.73 0.98
N GLY A 186 -5.33 8.82 0.26
CA GLY A 186 -5.71 10.10 0.85
C GLY A 186 -6.98 10.02 1.70
N ALA A 187 -7.96 9.23 1.29
CA ALA A 187 -9.18 8.98 2.06
C ALA A 187 -8.87 8.27 3.39
N ALA A 188 -7.97 7.27 3.38
CA ALA A 188 -7.52 6.59 4.60
C ALA A 188 -6.81 7.56 5.57
N TRP A 189 -5.89 8.39 5.06
CA TRP A 189 -5.24 9.43 5.87
C TRP A 189 -6.24 10.40 6.48
N GLY A 190 -7.22 10.86 5.69
CA GLY A 190 -8.30 11.73 6.16
C GLY A 190 -9.10 11.07 7.29
N ALA A 191 -9.45 9.79 7.17
CA ALA A 191 -10.18 9.06 8.19
C ALA A 191 -9.39 8.92 9.50
N ILE A 192 -8.09 8.58 9.43
CA ILE A 192 -7.23 8.45 10.61
C ILE A 192 -7.02 9.81 11.30
N SER A 193 -6.96 10.90 10.56
CA SER A 193 -6.82 12.25 11.14
C SER A 193 -8.02 12.70 11.98
N LEU A 194 -9.17 12.02 11.89
CA LEU A 194 -10.35 12.29 12.71
C LEU A 194 -10.25 11.65 14.12
N ILE A 195 -9.35 10.70 14.35
CA ILE A 195 -9.22 10.00 15.63
C ILE A 195 -9.03 10.96 16.81
N PRO A 196 -8.13 11.97 16.76
CA PRO A 196 -7.97 12.91 17.87
C PRO A 196 -9.25 13.66 18.22
N MET A 197 -10.07 14.02 17.23
CA MET A 197 -11.35 14.68 17.45
C MET A 197 -12.34 13.75 18.19
N ILE A 198 -12.38 12.47 17.80
CA ILE A 198 -13.24 11.47 18.46
C ILE A 198 -12.73 11.20 19.88
N MET A 199 -11.42 11.14 20.10
CA MET A 199 -10.81 11.00 21.42
C MET A 199 -11.15 12.18 22.34
N GLY A 200 -11.13 13.41 21.82
CA GLY A 200 -11.56 14.61 22.58
C GLY A 200 -13.04 14.61 22.96
N ALA A 201 -13.88 13.94 22.17
CA ALA A 201 -15.32 13.83 22.46
C ALA A 201 -15.68 12.66 23.39
N ARG A 202 -14.73 11.74 23.68
CA ARG A 202 -14.97 10.47 24.42
C ARG A 202 -15.64 10.65 25.78
N GLU A 203 -15.24 11.69 26.54
CA GLU A 203 -15.80 11.96 27.88
C GLU A 203 -17.28 12.28 27.82
N LYS A 204 -17.73 12.99 26.78
CA LYS A 204 -19.15 13.30 26.56
C LYS A 204 -19.97 12.06 26.22
N ILE A 205 -19.31 11.05 25.59
CA ILE A 205 -19.95 9.80 25.15
C ILE A 205 -19.91 8.76 26.27
N GLY A 206 -19.07 8.94 27.31
CA GLY A 206 -18.92 7.99 28.44
C GLY A 206 -18.18 6.71 28.08
N ILE A 207 -17.35 6.71 27.03
CA ILE A 207 -16.59 5.52 26.56
C ILE A 207 -15.19 5.54 27.16
N SER A 208 -14.75 4.40 27.70
CA SER A 208 -13.38 4.25 28.18
C SER A 208 -12.39 4.28 27.01
N GLU A 209 -11.19 4.81 27.23
CA GLU A 209 -10.15 4.90 26.20
C GLU A 209 -9.76 3.52 25.66
N LYS A 210 -9.65 2.51 26.53
CA LYS A 210 -9.37 1.13 26.13
C LYS A 210 -10.41 0.57 25.17
N LEU A 211 -11.71 0.79 25.47
CA LEU A 211 -12.79 0.35 24.59
C LEU A 211 -12.78 1.11 23.26
N LEU A 212 -12.49 2.42 23.29
CA LEU A 212 -12.41 3.23 22.09
C LEU A 212 -11.30 2.73 21.14
N PHE A 213 -10.11 2.41 21.68
CA PHE A 213 -9.03 1.85 20.87
C PHE A 213 -9.34 0.45 20.32
N LEU A 214 -10.05 -0.38 21.08
CA LEU A 214 -10.55 -1.66 20.59
C LEU A 214 -11.53 -1.46 19.42
N ILE A 215 -12.46 -0.52 19.54
CA ILE A 215 -13.39 -0.18 18.45
C ILE A 215 -12.63 0.31 17.21
N PHE A 216 -11.66 1.21 17.40
CA PHE A 216 -10.81 1.66 16.29
C PHE A 216 -10.02 0.51 15.65
N GLY A 217 -9.47 -0.40 16.46
CA GLY A 217 -8.76 -1.60 15.97
C GLY A 217 -9.66 -2.52 15.15
N ILE A 218 -10.93 -2.70 15.57
CA ILE A 218 -11.91 -3.49 14.83
C ILE A 218 -12.31 -2.77 13.53
N VAL A 219 -12.64 -1.48 13.60
CA VAL A 219 -13.10 -0.71 12.44
C VAL A 219 -11.97 -0.54 11.41
N SER A 220 -10.78 -0.14 11.82
CA SER A 220 -9.65 0.04 10.92
C SER A 220 -9.07 -1.31 10.46
N GLY A 221 -8.96 -2.28 11.37
CA GLY A 221 -8.43 -3.61 11.06
C GLY A 221 -9.43 -4.42 10.25
N LEU A 222 -10.50 -4.93 10.86
CA LEU A 222 -11.46 -5.78 10.15
C LEU A 222 -12.22 -5.02 9.08
N GLY A 223 -12.70 -3.80 9.36
CA GLY A 223 -13.43 -2.98 8.39
C GLY A 223 -12.55 -2.58 7.21
N GLY A 224 -11.32 -2.10 7.48
CA GLY A 224 -10.35 -1.74 6.45
C GLY A 224 -9.95 -2.95 5.60
N GLU A 225 -9.65 -4.07 6.23
CA GLU A 225 -9.22 -5.26 5.50
C GLU A 225 -10.35 -5.95 4.73
N LEU A 226 -11.61 -5.88 5.18
CA LEU A 226 -12.74 -6.30 4.37
C LEU A 226 -12.88 -5.47 3.09
N MET A 227 -12.58 -4.15 3.16
CA MET A 227 -12.50 -3.31 1.96
C MET A 227 -11.33 -3.74 1.07
N SER A 228 -10.19 -4.14 1.64
CA SER A 228 -9.01 -4.52 0.85
C SER A 228 -9.25 -5.77 0.00
N ILE A 229 -10.20 -6.66 0.38
CA ILE A 229 -10.62 -7.81 -0.43
C ILE A 229 -11.17 -7.38 -1.80
N LEU A 230 -11.64 -6.14 -1.95
CA LEU A 230 -12.12 -5.63 -3.25
C LEU A 230 -11.03 -5.66 -4.34
N ALA A 231 -9.74 -5.64 -3.95
CA ALA A 231 -8.64 -5.82 -4.87
C ALA A 231 -8.68 -7.18 -5.62
N TYR A 232 -9.32 -8.18 -5.04
CA TYR A 232 -9.53 -9.47 -5.71
C TYR A 232 -10.33 -9.38 -7.02
N LYS A 233 -11.06 -8.26 -7.23
CA LYS A 233 -11.79 -7.98 -8.47
C LYS A 233 -10.92 -7.39 -9.59
N THR A 234 -9.68 -7.01 -9.28
CA THR A 234 -8.73 -6.51 -10.29
C THR A 234 -8.17 -7.67 -11.11
N LYS A 235 -7.83 -7.42 -12.36
CA LYS A 235 -7.31 -8.44 -13.28
C LYS A 235 -5.85 -8.19 -13.60
N GLU A 236 -5.03 -9.22 -13.52
CA GLU A 236 -3.67 -9.21 -14.06
C GLU A 236 -3.77 -9.34 -15.59
N ARG A 237 -3.44 -8.26 -16.33
CA ARG A 237 -3.49 -8.21 -17.80
C ARG A 237 -2.12 -8.33 -18.44
N VAL A 238 -1.07 -8.12 -17.66
CA VAL A 238 0.31 -8.25 -18.08
C VAL A 238 0.84 -9.56 -17.55
N GLU A 239 1.36 -10.40 -18.45
CA GLU A 239 1.98 -11.67 -18.06
C GLU A 239 3.29 -11.39 -17.30
N PHE A 240 3.40 -11.94 -16.11
CA PHE A 240 4.61 -11.82 -15.32
C PHE A 240 5.68 -12.77 -15.83
N VAL A 241 6.71 -12.23 -16.43
CA VAL A 241 7.92 -12.98 -16.77
C VAL A 241 8.81 -13.05 -15.53
N ALA A 242 8.93 -14.25 -14.95
CA ALA A 242 9.79 -14.44 -13.78
C ALA A 242 11.25 -14.12 -14.16
N PRO A 243 11.94 -13.26 -13.39
CA PRO A 243 13.35 -13.00 -13.63
C PRO A 243 14.16 -14.29 -13.50
N PRO A 244 15.30 -14.41 -14.21
CA PRO A 244 16.17 -15.56 -14.08
C PRO A 244 16.59 -15.73 -12.62
N LYS A 245 16.70 -17.01 -12.17
CA LYS A 245 17.08 -17.32 -10.78
C LYS A 245 18.48 -16.77 -10.48
N GLN A 246 18.55 -15.61 -9.87
CA GLN A 246 19.79 -15.00 -9.40
C GLN A 246 19.81 -14.98 -7.86
N SER A 247 21.01 -14.85 -7.31
CA SER A 247 21.17 -14.67 -5.87
C SER A 247 20.77 -13.24 -5.48
N LEU A 248 20.00 -13.06 -4.39
CA LEU A 248 19.62 -11.76 -3.85
C LEU A 248 20.82 -10.80 -3.69
N LEU A 249 21.98 -11.33 -3.29
CA LEU A 249 23.21 -10.55 -3.17
C LEU A 249 23.71 -10.00 -4.51
N LYS A 250 23.50 -10.74 -5.61
CA LYS A 250 23.83 -10.24 -6.96
C LYS A 250 22.85 -9.16 -7.40
N ASP A 251 21.57 -9.32 -7.08
CA ASP A 251 20.54 -8.33 -7.42
C ASP A 251 20.80 -7.01 -6.65
N ILE A 252 21.13 -7.08 -5.36
CA ILE A 252 21.56 -5.92 -4.57
C ILE A 252 22.84 -5.30 -5.16
N ALA A 253 23.80 -6.09 -5.58
CA ALA A 253 25.02 -5.58 -6.21
C ALA A 253 24.76 -4.88 -7.55
N LEU A 254 23.72 -5.26 -8.29
CA LEU A 254 23.29 -4.59 -9.53
C LEU A 254 22.67 -3.22 -9.28
N LEU A 255 22.09 -2.96 -8.09
CA LEU A 255 21.52 -1.66 -7.74
C LEU A 255 22.54 -0.53 -7.87
N ARG A 256 23.84 -0.80 -7.60
CA ARG A 256 24.92 0.21 -7.71
C ARG A 256 25.07 0.81 -9.12
N TYR A 257 24.62 0.11 -10.14
CA TYR A 257 24.67 0.58 -11.53
C TYR A 257 23.46 1.44 -11.92
N ASN A 258 22.39 1.40 -11.14
CA ASN A 258 21.19 2.18 -11.39
C ASN A 258 21.21 3.48 -10.57
N LYS A 259 21.87 4.51 -11.12
CA LYS A 259 22.01 5.81 -10.44
C LYS A 259 20.67 6.47 -10.11
N ILE A 260 19.65 6.29 -10.95
CA ILE A 260 18.31 6.84 -10.75
C ILE A 260 17.66 6.19 -9.53
N LEU A 261 17.76 4.87 -9.41
CA LEU A 261 17.23 4.15 -8.26
C LEU A 261 17.94 4.53 -6.96
N ILE A 262 19.26 4.66 -6.98
CA ILE A 262 20.04 5.14 -5.82
C ILE A 262 19.58 6.54 -5.38
N LEU A 263 19.39 7.45 -6.35
CA LEU A 263 18.92 8.81 -6.05
C LEU A 263 17.52 8.79 -5.44
N LEU A 264 16.61 7.96 -5.96
CA LEU A 264 15.27 7.78 -5.41
C LEU A 264 15.31 7.20 -3.99
N LEU A 265 16.17 6.21 -3.74
CA LEU A 265 16.34 5.64 -2.40
C LEU A 265 16.88 6.68 -1.40
N LEU A 266 17.87 7.49 -1.81
CA LEU A 266 18.37 8.60 -0.99
C LEU A 266 17.28 9.64 -0.72
N ALA A 267 16.49 10.00 -1.71
CA ALA A 267 15.37 10.92 -1.53
C ALA A 267 14.32 10.36 -0.56
N GLN A 268 14.02 9.05 -0.62
CA GLN A 268 13.11 8.39 0.32
C GLN A 268 13.66 8.37 1.74
N ILE A 269 14.95 8.08 1.92
CA ILE A 269 15.61 8.12 3.23
C ILE A 269 15.52 9.54 3.83
N LEU A 270 15.82 10.57 3.05
CA LEU A 270 15.72 11.96 3.49
C LEU A 270 14.28 12.36 3.85
N ASN A 271 13.30 11.90 3.05
CA ASN A 271 11.88 12.12 3.33
C ASN A 271 11.44 11.43 4.63
N PHE A 272 11.96 10.24 4.91
CA PHE A 272 11.68 9.52 6.15
C PHE A 272 12.12 10.30 7.40
N PHE A 273 13.29 10.96 7.35
CA PHE A 273 13.76 11.81 8.46
C PHE A 273 12.93 13.09 8.63
N ASN A 274 12.25 13.54 7.57
CA ASN A 274 11.38 14.73 7.61
C ASN A 274 9.99 14.42 8.19
N GLY A 275 9.70 13.13 8.46
CA GLY A 275 8.35 12.66 8.78
C GLY A 275 7.94 12.74 10.23
N ALA A 276 6.72 12.66 10.33
CA ALA A 276 5.66 12.26 11.28
C ALA A 276 5.90 12.38 12.80
N ILE A 277 7.06 12.08 13.35
CA ILE A 277 7.26 12.10 14.81
C ILE A 277 7.20 13.53 15.35
N ALA A 278 7.72 14.51 14.61
CA ALA A 278 7.71 15.91 15.00
C ALA A 278 6.28 16.49 15.13
N TRP A 279 5.36 16.08 14.26
CA TRP A 279 3.99 16.63 14.24
C TRP A 279 3.17 16.26 15.46
N ILE A 280 3.26 15.03 15.95
CA ILE A 280 2.51 14.56 17.13
C ILE A 280 2.97 15.33 18.37
N TYR A 281 4.25 15.56 18.51
CA TYR A 281 4.80 16.32 19.64
C TYR A 281 4.58 17.84 19.49
N PHE A 282 4.63 18.37 18.28
CA PHE A 282 4.40 19.78 18.02
C PHE A 282 2.97 20.25 18.43
N PHE A 283 1.96 19.39 18.27
CA PHE A 283 0.59 19.70 18.68
C PHE A 283 0.27 19.33 20.13
N LYS A 284 1.17 18.62 20.82
CA LYS A 284 0.97 18.25 22.24
C LYS A 284 1.56 19.29 23.20
N TYR A 285 2.49 20.12 22.77
CA TYR A 285 3.17 21.16 23.53
C TYR A 285 3.05 22.52 22.81
#